data_685f94973d50671fd85b63948b486c14
#
_entry.id   685f94973d50671fd85b63948b486c14
#
_cell.length_a   1.000
_cell.length_b   1.000
_cell.length_c   1.000
_cell.angle_alpha   90.00
_cell.angle_beta   90.00
_cell.angle_gamma   90.00
#
_symmetry.space_group_name_H-M   'P 1'
#
loop_
_entity.id
_entity.type
_entity.pdbx_description
1 polymer ?
#
loop_
_entity_poly.entity_id
_entity_poly.type
_entity_poly.pdbx_seq_one_letter_code
_entity_poly.pdbx_strand_id
1 'polypeptide(L)'
;MKNNKHQTLLIVDFGSQVTKLIARRLREKKIYCEIHPYQKISDFFLKTLSPKAIILSGGPKSVNDQHSPKVNSVVYELGIPILGICYGQQLMMHQLGGKVKNSKFSSEFGRAFLKLKKETNLLEGWFNNSKEVVWMSHGDHVSKIAPGFEVFAISKNAPHAVVADTKRNFYGVQFHPEVHHTSKGILLFENFLKIAGFNGDWTMQAYKKEMIQNIKDIVKKDRVICGISGGVDSTVTATLLHKAINKQLTCIFVNHGFLRKYEEKEVLKMFKNNIKIPLIYADESALFMKELEGVADPEIKRKKIGKLFINVFQKYAKKIKNAKYLGQGTLYPDVIESVSVNGQISETIKSHHNVGGLPKKMKLKLV
;
A
#
# COMPACT_ATOMS: atom_id res chain seq x y z
N MET A 1 -18.93 9.63 8.21
CA MET A 1 -18.79 9.27 6.80
C MET A 1 -17.68 10.13 6.21
N LYS A 2 -16.56 9.54 5.76
CA LYS A 2 -15.58 10.29 4.96
C LYS A 2 -16.26 10.58 3.62
N ASN A 3 -16.60 11.85 3.34
CA ASN A 3 -16.92 12.26 1.98
C ASN A 3 -15.66 12.00 1.14
N ASN A 4 -15.62 10.90 0.40
CA ASN A 4 -14.58 10.68 -0.61
C ASN A 4 -14.77 11.75 -1.67
N LYS A 5 -13.92 12.79 -1.61
CA LYS A 5 -13.90 13.88 -2.60
C LYS A 5 -13.43 13.41 -3.98
N HIS A 6 -12.89 12.21 -4.08
CA HIS A 6 -12.30 11.64 -5.29
C HIS A 6 -12.94 10.32 -5.68
N GLN A 7 -12.96 10.06 -6.98
CA GLN A 7 -13.30 8.73 -7.50
C GLN A 7 -12.25 7.73 -7.01
N THR A 8 -12.67 6.73 -6.23
CA THR A 8 -11.75 5.78 -5.59
C THR A 8 -11.65 4.48 -6.39
N LEU A 9 -10.41 4.04 -6.67
CA LEU A 9 -10.10 2.71 -7.16
C LEU A 9 -9.59 1.84 -6.01
N LEU A 10 -10.23 0.70 -5.78
CA LEU A 10 -9.81 -0.26 -4.77
C LEU A 10 -8.83 -1.27 -5.38
N ILE A 11 -7.67 -1.45 -4.75
CA ILE A 11 -6.75 -2.53 -5.05
C ILE A 11 -6.84 -3.54 -3.90
N VAL A 12 -7.28 -4.75 -4.21
CA VAL A 12 -7.31 -5.86 -3.24
C VAL A 12 -5.97 -6.57 -3.29
N ASP A 13 -5.28 -6.60 -2.14
CA ASP A 13 -3.96 -7.20 -2.02
C ASP A 13 -4.04 -8.65 -1.55
N PHE A 14 -3.48 -9.56 -2.35
CA PHE A 14 -3.34 -10.99 -2.04
C PHE A 14 -1.92 -11.38 -1.61
N GLY A 15 -1.08 -10.39 -1.25
CA GLY A 15 0.29 -10.61 -0.79
C GLY A 15 1.33 -10.58 -1.89
N SER A 16 1.06 -9.95 -3.03
CA SER A 16 2.05 -9.74 -4.07
C SER A 16 3.09 -8.70 -3.68
N GLN A 17 4.35 -8.98 -3.95
CA GLN A 17 5.44 -8.02 -3.75
C GLN A 17 5.32 -6.78 -4.66
N VAL A 18 4.55 -6.87 -5.74
CA VAL A 18 4.41 -5.82 -6.75
C VAL A 18 3.07 -5.07 -6.69
N THR A 19 2.20 -5.35 -5.71
CA THR A 19 0.91 -4.63 -5.55
C THR A 19 1.09 -3.11 -5.48
N LYS A 20 2.17 -2.64 -4.84
CA LYS A 20 2.48 -1.20 -4.74
C LYS A 20 2.78 -0.55 -6.10
N LEU A 21 3.31 -1.31 -7.05
CA LEU A 21 3.56 -0.82 -8.41
C LEU A 21 2.24 -0.53 -9.14
N ILE A 22 1.19 -1.34 -8.90
CA ILE A 22 -0.16 -1.06 -9.42
C ILE A 22 -0.61 0.33 -8.95
N ALA A 23 -0.58 0.59 -7.64
CA ALA A 23 -0.96 1.89 -7.08
C ALA A 23 -0.10 3.04 -7.62
N ARG A 24 1.20 2.81 -7.79
CA ARG A 24 2.10 3.82 -8.37
C ARG A 24 1.68 4.17 -9.79
N ARG A 25 1.43 3.17 -10.66
CA ARG A 25 0.98 3.40 -12.04
C ARG A 25 -0.33 4.18 -12.13
N LEU A 26 -1.29 3.86 -11.25
CA LEU A 26 -2.56 4.56 -11.18
C LEU A 26 -2.39 6.02 -10.70
N ARG A 27 -1.55 6.25 -9.69
CA ARG A 27 -1.28 7.60 -9.18
C ARG A 27 -0.53 8.47 -10.20
N GLU A 28 0.34 7.89 -11.01
CA GLU A 28 0.98 8.55 -12.16
C GLU A 28 -0.09 9.04 -13.18
N LYS A 29 -1.26 8.39 -13.22
CA LYS A 29 -2.42 8.79 -14.03
C LYS A 29 -3.45 9.62 -13.27
N LYS A 30 -3.07 10.20 -12.12
CA LYS A 30 -3.91 11.08 -11.27
C LYS A 30 -5.15 10.38 -10.71
N ILE A 31 -5.06 9.10 -10.43
CA ILE A 31 -6.15 8.31 -9.84
C ILE A 31 -5.91 8.11 -8.37
N TYR A 32 -6.93 8.43 -7.56
CA TYR A 32 -6.94 8.06 -6.16
C TYR A 32 -7.19 6.56 -6.02
N CYS A 33 -6.29 5.86 -5.35
CA CYS A 33 -6.42 4.43 -5.11
C CYS A 33 -6.04 4.07 -3.69
N GLU A 34 -6.77 3.12 -3.12
CA GLU A 34 -6.47 2.53 -1.82
C GLU A 34 -6.13 1.06 -1.99
N ILE A 35 -5.10 0.58 -1.26
CA ILE A 35 -4.74 -0.83 -1.21
C ILE A 35 -5.24 -1.38 0.13
N HIS A 36 -6.00 -2.47 0.06
CA HIS A 36 -6.47 -3.16 1.26
C HIS A 36 -6.26 -4.66 1.15
N PRO A 37 -5.82 -5.34 2.22
CA PRO A 37 -5.68 -6.79 2.22
C PRO A 37 -7.05 -7.46 2.08
N TYR A 38 -7.10 -8.58 1.37
CA TYR A 38 -8.34 -9.30 1.04
C TYR A 38 -9.23 -9.61 2.26
N GLN A 39 -8.64 -9.82 3.45
CA GLN A 39 -9.36 -10.10 4.69
C GLN A 39 -10.23 -8.92 5.17
N LYS A 40 -9.92 -7.69 4.75
CA LYS A 40 -10.69 -6.49 5.10
C LYS A 40 -11.86 -6.22 4.16
N ILE A 41 -11.97 -6.95 3.05
CA ILE A 41 -12.97 -6.72 2.02
C ILE A 41 -14.29 -7.38 2.44
N SER A 42 -15.08 -6.65 3.20
CA SER A 42 -16.44 -7.02 3.60
C SER A 42 -17.48 -6.18 2.87
N ASP A 43 -18.75 -6.61 2.89
CA ASP A 43 -19.88 -5.84 2.35
C ASP A 43 -19.96 -4.43 2.98
N PHE A 44 -19.83 -4.34 4.30
CA PHE A 44 -19.80 -3.06 5.00
C PHE A 44 -18.64 -2.16 4.55
N PHE A 45 -17.43 -2.75 4.37
CA PHE A 45 -16.27 -2.01 3.88
C PHE A 45 -16.50 -1.48 2.47
N LEU A 46 -17.01 -2.31 1.56
CA LEU A 46 -17.29 -1.94 0.16
C LEU A 46 -18.35 -0.84 0.07
N LYS A 47 -19.43 -0.94 0.83
CA LYS A 47 -20.47 0.10 0.92
C LYS A 47 -19.91 1.42 1.47
N THR A 48 -19.00 1.36 2.43
CA THR A 48 -18.39 2.56 3.03
C THR A 48 -17.38 3.22 2.09
N LEU A 49 -16.55 2.44 1.41
CA LEU A 49 -15.53 2.93 0.47
C LEU A 49 -16.16 3.40 -0.83
N SER A 50 -17.23 2.72 -1.28
CA SER A 50 -17.93 2.97 -2.55
C SER A 50 -16.97 3.10 -3.73
N PRO A 51 -16.17 2.05 -4.03
CA PRO A 51 -15.17 2.13 -5.09
C PRO A 51 -15.83 2.21 -6.46
N LYS A 52 -15.24 2.96 -7.39
CA LYS A 52 -15.69 3.07 -8.78
C LYS A 52 -15.20 1.90 -9.64
N ALA A 53 -14.09 1.28 -9.28
CA ALA A 53 -13.56 0.06 -9.88
C ALA A 53 -12.69 -0.70 -8.89
N ILE A 54 -12.44 -1.98 -9.17
CA ILE A 54 -11.61 -2.85 -8.35
C ILE A 54 -10.49 -3.47 -9.19
N ILE A 55 -9.27 -3.51 -8.64
CA ILE A 55 -8.18 -4.34 -9.16
C ILE A 55 -7.91 -5.45 -8.14
N LEU A 56 -7.96 -6.69 -8.58
CA LEU A 56 -7.54 -7.88 -7.86
C LEU A 56 -6.08 -8.13 -8.20
N SER A 57 -5.17 -7.96 -7.24
CA SER A 57 -3.73 -8.05 -7.47
C SER A 57 -3.24 -9.48 -7.72
N GLY A 58 -1.96 -9.63 -8.04
CA GLY A 58 -1.27 -10.91 -7.98
C GLY A 58 -1.16 -11.45 -6.53
N GLY A 59 -0.66 -12.67 -6.39
CA GLY A 59 -0.43 -13.31 -5.10
C GLY A 59 0.44 -14.54 -5.24
N PRO A 60 1.13 -15.00 -4.16
CA PRO A 60 2.06 -16.12 -4.18
C PRO A 60 1.39 -17.49 -4.03
N LYS A 61 0.09 -17.55 -3.75
CA LYS A 61 -0.65 -18.77 -3.47
C LYS A 61 -1.35 -19.32 -4.72
N SER A 62 -1.70 -20.61 -4.69
CA SER A 62 -2.63 -21.20 -5.64
C SER A 62 -4.08 -21.00 -5.19
N VAL A 63 -4.99 -20.74 -6.10
CA VAL A 63 -6.43 -20.69 -5.80
C VAL A 63 -7.00 -22.06 -5.39
N ASN A 64 -6.27 -23.14 -5.71
CA ASN A 64 -6.63 -24.51 -5.36
C ASN A 64 -6.17 -24.91 -3.96
N ASP A 65 -5.35 -24.11 -3.28
CA ASP A 65 -4.89 -24.38 -1.93
C ASP A 65 -6.07 -24.29 -0.93
N GLN A 66 -6.07 -25.16 0.09
CA GLN A 66 -7.14 -25.23 1.10
C GLN A 66 -7.40 -23.88 1.79
N HIS A 67 -6.35 -23.09 2.03
CA HIS A 67 -6.42 -21.77 2.66
C HIS A 67 -6.04 -20.65 1.69
N SER A 68 -6.47 -20.77 0.42
CA SER A 68 -6.20 -19.74 -0.59
C SER A 68 -6.91 -18.42 -0.24
N PRO A 69 -6.26 -17.28 -0.44
CA PRO A 69 -6.90 -15.97 -0.30
C PRO A 69 -8.11 -15.85 -1.23
N LYS A 70 -9.27 -15.44 -0.69
CA LYS A 70 -10.51 -15.27 -1.45
C LYS A 70 -11.15 -13.92 -1.13
N VAL A 71 -11.93 -13.39 -2.06
CA VAL A 71 -12.82 -12.26 -1.79
C VAL A 71 -14.25 -12.74 -1.57
N ASN A 72 -15.06 -11.93 -0.89
CA ASN A 72 -16.48 -12.15 -0.79
C ASN A 72 -17.14 -12.02 -2.17
N SER A 73 -18.13 -12.87 -2.51
CA SER A 73 -18.86 -12.84 -3.79
C SER A 73 -19.48 -11.48 -4.10
N VAL A 74 -19.85 -10.72 -3.07
CA VAL A 74 -20.36 -9.34 -3.18
C VAL A 74 -19.46 -8.45 -4.06
N VAL A 75 -18.14 -8.70 -4.12
CA VAL A 75 -17.23 -7.98 -5.01
C VAL A 75 -17.69 -8.03 -6.47
N TYR A 76 -18.20 -9.18 -6.90
CA TYR A 76 -18.67 -9.40 -8.28
C TYR A 76 -20.12 -8.94 -8.51
N GLU A 77 -20.83 -8.55 -7.46
CA GLU A 77 -22.25 -8.12 -7.50
C GLU A 77 -22.38 -6.58 -7.50
N LEU A 78 -21.28 -5.85 -7.33
CA LEU A 78 -21.28 -4.37 -7.24
C LEU A 78 -21.65 -3.66 -8.53
N GLY A 79 -21.65 -4.34 -9.67
CA GLY A 79 -21.92 -3.73 -10.99
C GLY A 79 -20.85 -2.74 -11.46
N ILE A 80 -19.63 -2.83 -10.93
CA ILE A 80 -18.49 -1.96 -11.26
C ILE A 80 -17.40 -2.73 -12.00
N PRO A 81 -16.56 -2.06 -12.81
CA PRO A 81 -15.45 -2.71 -13.51
C PRO A 81 -14.45 -3.39 -12.58
N ILE A 82 -14.00 -4.60 -12.94
CA ILE A 82 -13.01 -5.39 -12.21
C ILE A 82 -11.88 -5.81 -13.14
N LEU A 83 -10.63 -5.63 -12.72
CA LEU A 83 -9.43 -6.14 -13.38
C LEU A 83 -8.71 -7.13 -12.47
N GLY A 84 -8.63 -8.39 -12.85
CA GLY A 84 -7.81 -9.40 -12.19
C GLY A 84 -6.42 -9.52 -12.82
N ILE A 85 -5.36 -9.46 -12.02
CA ILE A 85 -3.97 -9.57 -12.46
C ILE A 85 -3.37 -10.85 -11.87
N CYS A 86 -2.86 -11.75 -12.71
CA CYS A 86 -2.21 -13.01 -12.34
C CYS A 86 -3.11 -13.84 -11.38
N TYR A 87 -2.77 -13.91 -10.09
CA TYR A 87 -3.62 -14.56 -9.08
C TYR A 87 -5.06 -13.99 -9.08
N GLY A 88 -5.22 -12.68 -9.20
CA GLY A 88 -6.54 -12.03 -9.24
C GLY A 88 -7.39 -12.48 -10.42
N GLN A 89 -6.79 -12.71 -11.60
CA GLN A 89 -7.48 -13.33 -12.75
C GLN A 89 -7.89 -14.77 -12.42
N GLN A 90 -6.97 -15.57 -11.90
CA GLN A 90 -7.22 -16.98 -11.55
C GLN A 90 -8.33 -17.09 -10.51
N LEU A 91 -8.30 -16.25 -9.47
CA LEU A 91 -9.31 -16.19 -8.43
C LEU A 91 -10.68 -15.84 -9.00
N MET A 92 -10.75 -14.81 -9.83
CA MET A 92 -12.00 -14.39 -10.48
C MET A 92 -12.58 -15.51 -11.35
N MET A 93 -11.74 -16.17 -12.15
CA MET A 93 -12.18 -17.33 -12.93
C MET A 93 -12.68 -18.46 -12.04
N HIS A 94 -11.94 -18.81 -11.00
CA HIS A 94 -12.30 -19.89 -10.07
C HIS A 94 -13.62 -19.61 -9.34
N GLN A 95 -13.80 -18.40 -8.80
CA GLN A 95 -15.01 -18.03 -8.04
C GLN A 95 -16.25 -17.88 -8.93
N LEU A 96 -16.08 -17.59 -10.21
CA LEU A 96 -17.18 -17.45 -11.17
C LEU A 96 -17.51 -18.72 -11.98
N GLY A 97 -16.95 -19.88 -11.59
CA GLY A 97 -17.28 -21.20 -12.17
C GLY A 97 -16.33 -21.68 -13.28
N GLY A 98 -15.22 -21.02 -13.48
CA GLY A 98 -14.10 -21.49 -14.29
C GLY A 98 -13.23 -22.51 -13.55
N LYS A 99 -12.11 -22.91 -14.17
CA LYS A 99 -11.15 -23.88 -13.59
C LYS A 99 -9.72 -23.36 -13.74
N VAL A 100 -8.93 -23.52 -12.68
CA VAL A 100 -7.50 -23.21 -12.64
C VAL A 100 -6.75 -24.53 -12.40
N LYS A 101 -5.66 -24.74 -13.12
CA LYS A 101 -4.82 -25.94 -12.99
C LYS A 101 -3.37 -25.52 -12.70
N ASN A 102 -2.73 -26.30 -11.84
CA ASN A 102 -1.29 -26.31 -11.72
C ASN A 102 -0.69 -27.29 -12.72
N SER A 103 0.29 -26.88 -13.48
CA SER A 103 1.04 -27.77 -14.35
C SER A 103 2.48 -27.30 -14.45
N LYS A 104 3.39 -28.18 -14.05
CA LYS A 104 4.84 -27.92 -14.19
C LYS A 104 5.27 -27.61 -15.63
N PHE A 105 4.49 -28.06 -16.62
CA PHE A 105 4.77 -27.87 -18.05
C PHE A 105 4.15 -26.59 -18.64
N SER A 106 3.26 -25.91 -17.94
CA SER A 106 2.60 -24.69 -18.38
C SER A 106 2.92 -23.44 -17.53
N SER A 107 3.91 -23.54 -16.66
CA SER A 107 4.44 -22.39 -15.93
C SER A 107 5.19 -21.45 -16.86
N GLU A 108 5.03 -20.12 -16.65
CA GLU A 108 5.78 -19.10 -17.37
C GLU A 108 6.39 -18.12 -16.37
N PHE A 109 7.71 -17.97 -16.47
CA PHE A 109 8.47 -17.01 -15.66
C PHE A 109 9.37 -16.16 -16.57
N GLY A 110 9.25 -14.83 -16.48
CA GLY A 110 10.04 -13.91 -17.27
C GLY A 110 9.30 -13.42 -18.54
N ARG A 111 10.09 -13.14 -19.56
CA ARG A 111 9.60 -12.58 -20.83
C ARG A 111 8.78 -13.57 -21.62
N ALA A 112 7.56 -13.22 -21.98
CA ALA A 112 6.66 -14.01 -22.83
C ALA A 112 6.06 -13.14 -23.93
N PHE A 113 5.48 -13.80 -24.96
CA PHE A 113 4.83 -13.14 -26.07
C PHE A 113 3.34 -13.43 -26.05
N LEU A 114 2.53 -12.37 -26.04
CA LEU A 114 1.10 -12.47 -26.27
C LEU A 114 0.80 -12.49 -27.77
N LYS A 115 -0.17 -13.33 -28.15
CA LYS A 115 -0.78 -13.35 -29.47
C LYS A 115 -2.24 -12.92 -29.34
N LEU A 116 -2.64 -11.89 -30.09
CA LEU A 116 -4.01 -11.42 -30.16
C LEU A 116 -4.92 -12.49 -30.77
N LYS A 117 -6.10 -12.66 -30.19
CA LYS A 117 -7.18 -13.52 -30.71
C LYS A 117 -8.39 -12.71 -31.16
N LYS A 118 -8.74 -11.67 -30.38
CA LYS A 118 -9.89 -10.81 -30.59
C LYS A 118 -9.58 -9.43 -29.99
N GLU A 119 -10.10 -8.38 -30.58
CA GLU A 119 -9.97 -7.03 -30.04
C GLU A 119 -10.91 -6.78 -28.86
N THR A 120 -10.48 -5.93 -27.94
CA THR A 120 -11.27 -5.48 -26.79
C THR A 120 -10.80 -4.09 -26.38
N ASN A 121 -11.70 -3.32 -25.77
CA ASN A 121 -11.37 -1.97 -25.26
C ASN A 121 -10.18 -1.99 -24.28
N LEU A 122 -9.98 -3.07 -23.52
CA LEU A 122 -8.83 -3.20 -22.63
C LEU A 122 -7.49 -3.22 -23.39
N LEU A 123 -7.48 -3.78 -24.62
CA LEU A 123 -6.29 -3.93 -25.47
C LEU A 123 -6.23 -2.90 -26.59
N GLU A 124 -7.06 -1.85 -26.56
CA GLU A 124 -7.05 -0.77 -27.55
C GLU A 124 -5.65 -0.14 -27.64
N GLY A 125 -5.07 -0.10 -28.85
CA GLY A 125 -3.73 0.41 -29.12
C GLY A 125 -2.57 -0.43 -28.54
N TRP A 126 -2.86 -1.57 -27.91
CA TRP A 126 -1.83 -2.44 -27.33
C TRP A 126 -1.00 -3.15 -28.40
N PHE A 127 -1.66 -3.78 -29.37
CA PHE A 127 -0.98 -4.53 -30.42
C PHE A 127 -0.69 -3.63 -31.63
N ASN A 128 0.61 -3.38 -31.90
CA ASN A 128 1.05 -2.77 -33.15
C ASN A 128 1.29 -3.84 -34.23
N ASN A 129 1.65 -5.05 -33.78
CA ASN A 129 1.86 -6.26 -34.57
C ASN A 129 1.09 -7.40 -33.91
N SER A 130 1.05 -8.57 -34.53
CA SER A 130 0.33 -9.74 -34.01
C SER A 130 0.87 -10.28 -32.66
N LYS A 131 2.02 -9.77 -32.18
CA LYS A 131 2.67 -10.22 -30.93
C LYS A 131 3.18 -9.05 -30.12
N GLU A 132 2.99 -9.10 -28.80
CA GLU A 132 3.50 -8.12 -27.83
C GLU A 132 4.19 -8.79 -26.65
N VAL A 133 5.19 -8.10 -26.08
CA VAL A 133 6.01 -8.61 -24.99
C VAL A 133 5.38 -8.28 -23.65
N VAL A 134 5.28 -9.29 -22.78
CA VAL A 134 4.81 -9.16 -21.41
C VAL A 134 5.72 -9.90 -20.43
N TRP A 135 5.56 -9.62 -19.15
CA TRP A 135 6.22 -10.34 -18.07
C TRP A 135 5.26 -11.29 -17.39
N MET A 136 5.57 -12.57 -17.46
CA MET A 136 4.85 -13.65 -16.78
C MET A 136 5.55 -14.05 -15.49
N SER A 137 4.78 -14.45 -14.49
CA SER A 137 5.27 -15.01 -13.23
C SER A 137 4.19 -15.87 -12.61
N HIS A 138 3.96 -17.07 -13.18
CA HIS A 138 2.90 -17.96 -12.71
C HIS A 138 3.25 -19.45 -12.86
N GLY A 139 2.86 -20.23 -11.85
CA GLY A 139 2.84 -21.69 -11.91
C GLY A 139 1.48 -22.24 -12.32
N ASP A 140 0.42 -21.59 -11.87
CA ASP A 140 -0.96 -21.93 -12.21
C ASP A 140 -1.45 -21.12 -13.41
N HIS A 141 -2.42 -21.69 -14.16
CA HIS A 141 -3.09 -21.01 -15.26
C HIS A 141 -4.57 -21.36 -15.31
N VAL A 142 -5.37 -20.47 -15.88
CA VAL A 142 -6.78 -20.72 -16.17
C VAL A 142 -6.87 -21.80 -17.25
N SER A 143 -7.47 -22.96 -16.92
CA SER A 143 -7.67 -24.08 -17.85
C SER A 143 -9.06 -24.07 -18.48
N LYS A 144 -10.06 -23.47 -17.80
CA LYS A 144 -11.40 -23.25 -18.31
C LYS A 144 -11.88 -21.87 -17.87
N ILE A 145 -12.31 -21.03 -18.79
CA ILE A 145 -12.87 -19.73 -18.47
C ILE A 145 -14.24 -19.87 -17.81
N ALA A 146 -14.61 -18.86 -17.00
CA ALA A 146 -15.93 -18.79 -16.38
C ALA A 146 -17.03 -18.47 -17.41
N PRO A 147 -18.29 -18.80 -17.12
CA PRO A 147 -19.42 -18.42 -17.98
C PRO A 147 -19.48 -16.91 -18.21
N GLY A 148 -19.75 -16.50 -19.46
CA GLY A 148 -19.80 -15.10 -19.89
C GLY A 148 -18.46 -14.50 -20.33
N PHE A 149 -17.33 -15.16 -20.02
CA PHE A 149 -16.02 -14.70 -20.46
C PHE A 149 -15.65 -15.21 -21.86
N GLU A 150 -14.87 -14.39 -22.57
CA GLU A 150 -14.23 -14.72 -23.84
C GLU A 150 -12.71 -14.55 -23.73
N VAL A 151 -11.96 -15.19 -24.65
CA VAL A 151 -10.49 -15.11 -24.72
C VAL A 151 -10.07 -14.09 -25.76
N PHE A 152 -9.26 -13.12 -25.38
CA PHE A 152 -8.80 -12.00 -26.23
C PHE A 152 -7.33 -12.12 -26.62
N ALA A 153 -6.47 -12.68 -25.76
CA ALA A 153 -5.09 -12.98 -26.11
C ALA A 153 -4.60 -14.25 -25.39
N ILE A 154 -3.59 -14.88 -25.98
CA ILE A 154 -2.97 -16.11 -25.49
C ILE A 154 -1.45 -15.93 -25.43
N SER A 155 -0.76 -16.70 -24.58
CA SER A 155 0.67 -16.95 -24.66
C SER A 155 0.95 -18.43 -24.98
N LYS A 156 2.23 -18.80 -25.03
CA LYS A 156 2.64 -20.19 -25.33
C LYS A 156 2.04 -21.17 -24.32
N ASN A 157 2.07 -20.84 -23.03
CA ASN A 157 1.65 -21.74 -21.94
C ASN A 157 0.42 -21.22 -21.16
N ALA A 158 -0.10 -20.02 -21.48
CA ALA A 158 -1.34 -19.49 -20.94
C ALA A 158 -2.37 -19.29 -22.06
N PRO A 159 -3.23 -20.30 -22.31
CA PRO A 159 -4.25 -20.24 -23.36
C PRO A 159 -5.35 -19.21 -23.08
N HIS A 160 -5.39 -18.67 -21.87
CA HIS A 160 -6.33 -17.65 -21.42
C HIS A 160 -5.58 -16.47 -20.81
N ALA A 161 -4.53 -15.96 -21.51
CA ALA A 161 -3.66 -14.92 -21.00
C ALA A 161 -4.38 -13.56 -20.84
N VAL A 162 -5.37 -13.27 -21.69
CA VAL A 162 -6.32 -12.15 -21.51
C VAL A 162 -7.73 -12.65 -21.73
N VAL A 163 -8.58 -12.46 -20.73
CA VAL A 163 -9.99 -12.81 -20.75
C VAL A 163 -10.86 -11.63 -20.35
N ALA A 164 -12.07 -11.56 -20.87
CA ALA A 164 -13.01 -10.54 -20.45
C ALA A 164 -14.47 -11.03 -20.56
N ASP A 165 -15.30 -10.55 -19.64
CA ASP A 165 -16.74 -10.42 -19.81
C ASP A 165 -17.06 -8.94 -20.00
N THR A 166 -17.19 -8.53 -21.24
CA THR A 166 -17.41 -7.13 -21.62
C THR A 166 -18.78 -6.60 -21.19
N LYS A 167 -19.76 -7.49 -20.96
CA LYS A 167 -21.08 -7.10 -20.47
C LYS A 167 -21.05 -6.66 -19.00
N ARG A 168 -20.27 -7.36 -18.17
CA ARG A 168 -20.08 -7.04 -16.76
C ARG A 168 -18.91 -6.09 -16.52
N ASN A 169 -18.10 -5.77 -17.53
CA ASN A 169 -16.82 -5.05 -17.43
C ASN A 169 -15.82 -5.76 -16.53
N PHE A 170 -15.74 -7.09 -16.59
CA PHE A 170 -14.76 -7.90 -15.88
C PHE A 170 -13.64 -8.32 -16.84
N TYR A 171 -12.41 -8.03 -16.44
CA TYR A 171 -11.20 -8.25 -17.23
C TYR A 171 -10.19 -9.04 -16.41
N GLY A 172 -9.46 -9.93 -17.07
CA GLY A 172 -8.39 -10.69 -16.42
C GLY A 172 -7.17 -10.80 -17.32
N VAL A 173 -5.99 -10.59 -16.72
CA VAL A 173 -4.70 -10.75 -17.37
C VAL A 173 -3.79 -11.67 -16.55
N GLN A 174 -3.13 -12.66 -17.18
CA GLN A 174 -2.23 -13.58 -16.51
C GLN A 174 -0.86 -12.96 -16.24
N PHE A 175 -0.43 -12.01 -17.04
CA PHE A 175 0.83 -11.28 -16.92
C PHE A 175 0.73 -10.11 -15.95
N HIS A 176 1.87 -9.50 -15.66
CA HIS A 176 2.01 -8.34 -14.78
C HIS A 176 2.16 -7.04 -15.57
N PRO A 177 1.08 -6.25 -15.77
CA PRO A 177 1.16 -4.98 -16.48
C PRO A 177 1.86 -3.88 -15.66
N GLU A 178 1.94 -4.03 -14.33
CA GLU A 178 2.52 -3.05 -13.42
C GLU A 178 4.04 -2.98 -13.48
N VAL A 179 4.72 -4.07 -13.91
CA VAL A 179 6.18 -4.14 -13.93
C VAL A 179 6.78 -3.51 -15.18
N HIS A 180 8.00 -3.02 -15.07
CA HIS A 180 8.71 -2.35 -16.17
C HIS A 180 8.91 -3.24 -17.41
N HIS A 181 9.05 -4.55 -17.21
CA HIS A 181 9.27 -5.52 -18.30
C HIS A 181 8.06 -5.74 -19.21
N THR A 182 6.88 -5.27 -18.80
CA THR A 182 5.69 -5.18 -19.68
C THR A 182 5.65 -3.77 -20.25
N SER A 183 6.27 -3.57 -21.41
CA SER A 183 6.56 -2.25 -21.98
C SER A 183 5.33 -1.36 -22.17
N LYS A 184 4.18 -1.95 -22.55
CA LYS A 184 2.91 -1.25 -22.71
C LYS A 184 1.96 -1.39 -21.52
N GLY A 185 2.45 -1.84 -20.34
CA GLY A 185 1.62 -2.08 -19.17
C GLY A 185 0.82 -0.87 -18.71
N ILE A 186 1.39 0.34 -18.87
CA ILE A 186 0.68 1.59 -18.55
C ILE A 186 -0.56 1.82 -19.42
N LEU A 187 -0.50 1.47 -20.71
CA LEU A 187 -1.62 1.61 -21.63
C LEU A 187 -2.81 0.71 -21.23
N LEU A 188 -2.53 -0.49 -20.72
CA LEU A 188 -3.59 -1.36 -20.20
C LEU A 188 -4.32 -0.72 -19.02
N PHE A 189 -3.59 -0.10 -18.08
CA PHE A 189 -4.21 0.65 -17.00
C PHE A 189 -5.02 1.84 -17.51
N GLU A 190 -4.50 2.60 -18.47
CA GLU A 190 -5.23 3.72 -19.10
C GLU A 190 -6.53 3.26 -19.73
N ASN A 191 -6.52 2.17 -20.46
CA ASN A 191 -7.71 1.60 -21.08
C ASN A 191 -8.72 1.13 -20.02
N PHE A 192 -8.25 0.45 -18.95
CA PHE A 192 -9.12 0.05 -17.85
C PHE A 192 -9.74 1.26 -17.13
N LEU A 193 -8.96 2.32 -16.90
CA LEU A 193 -9.45 3.56 -16.30
C LEU A 193 -10.48 4.26 -17.19
N LYS A 194 -10.30 4.25 -18.52
CA LYS A 194 -11.26 4.76 -19.51
C LYS A 194 -12.57 3.95 -19.46
N ILE A 195 -12.48 2.61 -19.43
CA ILE A 195 -13.64 1.72 -19.27
C ILE A 195 -14.39 2.01 -17.96
N ALA A 196 -13.67 2.24 -16.88
CA ALA A 196 -14.24 2.55 -15.57
C ALA A 196 -14.68 4.03 -15.43
N GLY A 197 -14.48 4.86 -16.45
CA GLY A 197 -14.92 6.26 -16.48
C GLY A 197 -14.22 7.16 -15.48
N PHE A 198 -12.93 6.91 -15.17
CA PHE A 198 -12.15 7.80 -14.32
C PHE A 198 -11.70 9.05 -15.05
N ASN A 199 -11.78 10.20 -14.37
CA ASN A 199 -11.44 11.51 -14.94
C ASN A 199 -10.07 12.05 -14.51
N GLY A 200 -9.31 11.31 -13.66
CA GLY A 200 -8.01 11.80 -13.18
C GLY A 200 -8.11 13.02 -12.28
N ASP A 201 -8.98 12.98 -11.28
CA ASP A 201 -9.29 14.09 -10.37
C ASP A 201 -8.34 14.22 -9.18
N TRP A 202 -7.36 13.32 -9.06
CA TRP A 202 -6.43 13.29 -7.93
C TRP A 202 -5.01 13.68 -8.34
N THR A 203 -4.41 14.59 -7.57
CA THR A 203 -2.98 14.94 -7.70
C THR A 203 -2.31 14.94 -6.34
N MET A 204 -0.97 14.70 -6.29
CA MET A 204 -0.21 14.82 -5.05
C MET A 204 -0.33 16.21 -4.41
N GLN A 205 -0.52 17.26 -5.21
CA GLN A 205 -0.74 18.62 -4.68
C GLN A 205 -2.10 18.76 -4.01
N ALA A 206 -3.16 18.22 -4.63
CA ALA A 206 -4.49 18.22 -4.03
C ALA A 206 -4.49 17.39 -2.74
N TYR A 207 -3.92 16.17 -2.77
CA TYR A 207 -3.77 15.31 -1.59
C TYR A 207 -3.02 15.99 -0.45
N LYS A 208 -1.90 16.67 -0.75
CA LYS A 208 -1.14 17.45 0.24
C LYS A 208 -2.00 18.57 0.87
N LYS A 209 -2.80 19.30 0.07
CA LYS A 209 -3.70 20.32 0.59
C LYS A 209 -4.75 19.72 1.52
N GLU A 210 -5.33 18.60 1.15
CA GLU A 210 -6.31 17.88 1.97
C GLU A 210 -5.71 17.36 3.28
N MET A 211 -4.51 16.75 3.24
CA MET A 211 -3.80 16.33 4.46
C MET A 211 -3.55 17.51 5.40
N ILE A 212 -3.09 18.64 4.88
CA ILE A 212 -2.88 19.87 5.67
C ILE A 212 -4.19 20.31 6.31
N GLN A 213 -5.30 20.30 5.56
CA GLN A 213 -6.60 20.69 6.10
C GLN A 213 -7.09 19.71 7.17
N ASN A 214 -6.99 18.41 6.93
CA ASN A 214 -7.36 17.37 7.89
C ASN A 214 -6.57 17.49 9.21
N ILE A 215 -5.27 17.77 9.13
CA ILE A 215 -4.43 18.00 10.32
C ILE A 215 -4.95 19.23 11.10
N LYS A 216 -5.29 20.33 10.43
CA LYS A 216 -5.86 21.53 11.08
C LYS A 216 -7.17 21.21 11.79
N ASP A 217 -8.06 20.46 11.14
CA ASP A 217 -9.38 20.10 11.66
C ASP A 217 -9.30 19.18 12.88
N ILE A 218 -8.29 18.29 12.91
CA ILE A 218 -8.04 17.39 14.04
C ILE A 218 -7.39 18.15 15.20
N VAL A 219 -6.33 18.89 14.94
CA VAL A 219 -5.48 19.51 15.97
C VAL A 219 -6.14 20.76 16.57
N LYS A 220 -6.84 21.55 15.76
CA LYS A 220 -7.51 22.80 16.17
C LYS A 220 -6.55 23.74 16.92
N LYS A 221 -6.79 23.97 18.23
CA LYS A 221 -6.00 24.86 19.11
C LYS A 221 -4.96 24.11 19.95
N ASP A 222 -4.94 22.78 19.87
CA ASP A 222 -4.02 21.96 20.65
C ASP A 222 -2.61 21.97 20.03
N ARG A 223 -1.65 21.36 20.73
CA ARG A 223 -0.27 21.24 20.26
C ARG A 223 0.09 19.80 19.93
N VAL A 224 0.99 19.66 18.98
CA VAL A 224 1.53 18.39 18.49
C VAL A 224 3.00 18.30 18.85
N ILE A 225 3.42 17.14 19.34
CA ILE A 225 4.82 16.73 19.44
C ILE A 225 5.11 15.79 18.29
N CYS A 226 6.23 15.97 17.62
CA CYS A 226 6.69 15.07 16.55
C CYS A 226 8.11 14.61 16.84
N GLY A 227 8.31 13.29 16.89
CA GLY A 227 9.64 12.70 16.98
C GLY A 227 10.35 12.76 15.63
N ILE A 228 11.61 13.19 15.64
CA ILE A 228 12.46 13.27 14.46
C ILE A 228 13.56 12.21 14.58
N SER A 229 13.67 11.38 13.54
CA SER A 229 14.75 10.38 13.42
C SER A 229 15.87 10.83 12.47
N GLY A 230 15.69 11.93 11.73
CA GLY A 230 16.58 12.33 10.63
C GLY A 230 16.28 11.62 9.31
N GLY A 231 15.42 10.59 9.30
CA GLY A 231 14.95 9.93 8.09
C GLY A 231 13.92 10.76 7.30
N VAL A 232 13.71 10.37 6.04
CA VAL A 232 12.79 11.05 5.11
C VAL A 232 11.38 11.14 5.69
N ASP A 233 10.87 10.07 6.28
CA ASP A 233 9.47 9.96 6.72
C ASP A 233 9.16 10.92 7.87
N SER A 234 10.01 10.94 8.91
CA SER A 234 9.86 11.87 10.04
C SER A 234 10.01 13.33 9.59
N THR A 235 10.88 13.59 8.62
CA THR A 235 11.11 14.92 8.06
C THR A 235 9.90 15.40 7.24
N VAL A 236 9.33 14.54 6.41
CA VAL A 236 8.11 14.84 5.63
C VAL A 236 6.93 15.07 6.57
N THR A 237 6.77 14.21 7.58
CA THR A 237 5.73 14.35 8.61
C THR A 237 5.84 15.70 9.33
N ALA A 238 7.03 16.04 9.83
CA ALA A 238 7.26 17.33 10.50
C ALA A 238 6.97 18.53 9.57
N THR A 239 7.37 18.41 8.29
CA THR A 239 7.14 19.47 7.30
C THR A 239 5.64 19.67 7.01
N LEU A 240 4.87 18.59 6.89
CA LEU A 240 3.42 18.67 6.69
C LEU A 240 2.71 19.24 7.92
N LEU A 241 3.06 18.75 9.11
CA LEU A 241 2.55 19.26 10.38
C LEU A 241 2.87 20.78 10.51
N HIS A 242 4.11 21.17 10.24
CA HIS A 242 4.51 22.58 10.31
C HIS A 242 3.71 23.46 9.34
N LYS A 243 3.48 22.99 8.11
CA LYS A 243 2.63 23.72 7.15
C LYS A 243 1.17 23.82 7.59
N ALA A 244 0.69 22.83 8.35
CA ALA A 244 -0.68 22.81 8.85
C ALA A 244 -0.87 23.69 10.09
N ILE A 245 0.00 23.55 11.10
CA ILE A 245 -0.22 24.08 12.46
C ILE A 245 0.90 24.99 12.98
N ASN A 246 1.96 25.21 12.18
CA ASN A 246 3.07 26.13 12.43
C ASN A 246 3.58 26.10 13.91
N LYS A 247 3.37 27.14 14.69
CA LYS A 247 3.85 27.29 16.08
C LYS A 247 3.24 26.30 17.08
N GLN A 248 2.22 25.54 16.69
CA GLN A 248 1.63 24.49 17.53
C GLN A 248 2.45 23.17 17.46
N LEU A 249 3.38 23.06 16.51
CA LEU A 249 4.28 21.91 16.40
C LEU A 249 5.52 22.10 17.26
N THR A 250 5.91 21.05 17.99
CA THR A 250 7.20 20.92 18.65
C THR A 250 7.89 19.64 18.18
N CYS A 251 8.99 19.77 17.47
CA CYS A 251 9.81 18.66 17.04
C CYS A 251 10.84 18.30 18.11
N ILE A 252 11.08 16.99 18.32
CA ILE A 252 12.03 16.48 19.30
C ILE A 252 12.93 15.46 18.62
N PHE A 253 14.23 15.70 18.63
CA PHE A 253 15.23 14.73 18.22
C PHE A 253 15.87 14.12 19.47
N VAL A 254 15.76 12.78 19.61
CA VAL A 254 16.23 12.05 20.77
C VAL A 254 17.55 11.38 20.42
N ASN A 255 18.62 11.76 21.11
CA ASN A 255 19.85 10.98 21.14
C ASN A 255 19.67 9.82 22.11
N HIS A 256 19.60 8.62 21.59
CA HIS A 256 19.45 7.37 22.33
C HIS A 256 20.76 6.59 22.49
N GLY A 257 21.88 7.16 22.08
CA GLY A 257 23.21 6.54 22.20
C GLY A 257 23.57 5.54 21.07
N PHE A 258 22.64 5.25 20.13
CA PHE A 258 22.85 4.32 19.01
C PHE A 258 22.84 5.01 17.64
N LEU A 259 23.05 6.33 17.63
CA LEU A 259 23.14 7.10 16.39
C LEU A 259 24.43 6.76 15.64
N ARG A 260 24.39 6.91 14.32
CA ARG A 260 25.59 6.79 13.49
C ARG A 260 26.57 7.92 13.80
N LYS A 261 27.83 7.70 13.48
CA LYS A 261 28.86 8.75 13.63
C LYS A 261 28.44 10.02 12.89
N TYR A 262 28.39 11.15 13.61
CA TYR A 262 28.00 12.47 13.12
C TYR A 262 26.51 12.67 12.74
N GLU A 263 25.67 11.64 12.81
CA GLU A 263 24.23 11.73 12.45
C GLU A 263 23.51 12.84 13.24
N GLU A 264 23.79 12.93 14.54
CA GLU A 264 23.26 14.00 15.39
C GLU A 264 23.53 15.40 14.83
N LYS A 265 24.81 15.68 14.49
CA LYS A 265 25.23 16.98 13.95
C LYS A 265 24.58 17.30 12.61
N GLU A 266 24.45 16.28 11.76
CA GLU A 266 23.83 16.41 10.44
C GLU A 266 22.33 16.73 10.56
N VAL A 267 21.59 16.03 11.42
CA VAL A 267 20.16 16.27 11.67
C VAL A 267 19.93 17.66 12.23
N LEU A 268 20.69 18.07 13.25
CA LEU A 268 20.57 19.40 13.84
C LEU A 268 20.87 20.50 12.82
N LYS A 269 21.93 20.34 12.01
CA LYS A 269 22.29 21.27 10.95
C LYS A 269 21.18 21.36 9.88
N MET A 270 20.64 20.23 9.46
CA MET A 270 19.56 20.15 8.46
C MET A 270 18.32 20.89 8.94
N PHE A 271 17.87 20.66 10.17
CA PHE A 271 16.70 21.32 10.73
C PHE A 271 16.90 22.81 10.93
N LYS A 272 18.08 23.25 11.39
CA LYS A 272 18.42 24.66 11.60
C LYS A 272 18.51 25.42 10.27
N ASN A 273 19.23 24.89 9.31
CA ASN A 273 19.62 25.64 8.12
C ASN A 273 18.63 25.49 6.96
N ASN A 274 18.12 24.26 6.73
CA ASN A 274 17.36 23.93 5.53
C ASN A 274 15.85 23.91 5.80
N ILE A 275 15.41 23.18 6.84
CA ILE A 275 13.99 22.96 7.12
C ILE A 275 13.39 24.15 7.92
N LYS A 276 14.20 24.77 8.78
CA LYS A 276 13.84 25.95 9.61
C LYS A 276 12.64 25.68 10.54
N ILE A 277 12.49 24.45 11.00
CA ILE A 277 11.52 24.09 12.03
C ILE A 277 12.27 23.97 13.37
N PRO A 278 11.78 24.63 14.44
CA PRO A 278 12.39 24.50 15.75
C PRO A 278 12.47 23.06 16.21
N LEU A 279 13.65 22.64 16.67
CA LEU A 279 13.94 21.26 17.08
C LEU A 279 14.50 21.28 18.51
N ILE A 280 13.87 20.54 19.42
CA ILE A 280 14.40 20.27 20.74
C ILE A 280 15.33 19.06 20.62
N TYR A 281 16.58 19.24 21.03
CA TYR A 281 17.52 18.14 21.20
C TYR A 281 17.38 17.54 22.59
N ALA A 282 17.13 16.27 22.69
CA ALA A 282 16.98 15.52 23.93
C ALA A 282 18.08 14.44 24.01
N ASP A 283 19.11 14.67 24.80
CA ASP A 283 20.09 13.63 25.09
C ASP A 283 19.58 12.73 26.21
N GLU A 284 19.19 11.54 25.85
CA GLU A 284 18.70 10.48 26.74
C GLU A 284 19.58 9.22 26.61
N SER A 285 20.79 9.34 26.04
CA SER A 285 21.69 8.23 25.75
C SER A 285 21.98 7.36 26.98
N ALA A 286 22.27 7.97 28.13
CA ALA A 286 22.52 7.26 29.38
C ALA A 286 21.28 6.42 29.81
N LEU A 287 20.06 6.96 29.64
CA LEU A 287 18.83 6.24 29.98
C LEU A 287 18.64 5.01 29.08
N PHE A 288 18.81 5.15 27.78
CA PHE A 288 18.65 4.04 26.85
C PHE A 288 19.71 2.95 27.07
N MET A 289 20.97 3.33 27.27
CA MET A 289 22.06 2.39 27.54
C MET A 289 21.80 1.57 28.82
N LYS A 290 21.42 2.22 29.92
CA LYS A 290 21.09 1.57 31.18
C LYS A 290 19.93 0.57 31.04
N GLU A 291 18.86 0.96 30.40
CA GLU A 291 17.65 0.13 30.25
C GLU A 291 17.83 -1.06 29.31
N LEU A 292 18.82 -1.01 28.42
CA LEU A 292 19.14 -2.09 27.48
C LEU A 292 20.30 -2.97 27.93
N GLU A 293 20.93 -2.65 29.05
CA GLU A 293 22.01 -3.46 29.58
C GLU A 293 21.55 -4.91 29.85
N GLY A 294 22.32 -5.88 29.39
CA GLY A 294 22.01 -7.31 29.51
C GLY A 294 20.84 -7.84 28.64
N VAL A 295 20.20 -7.01 27.82
CA VAL A 295 19.10 -7.45 26.97
C VAL A 295 19.66 -7.97 25.64
N ALA A 296 19.67 -9.29 25.43
CA ALA A 296 20.17 -9.93 24.22
C ALA A 296 19.07 -10.08 23.15
N ASP A 297 17.84 -10.42 23.52
CA ASP A 297 16.74 -10.70 22.61
C ASP A 297 16.31 -9.47 21.81
N PRO A 298 16.29 -9.54 20.46
CA PRO A 298 15.96 -8.39 19.59
C PRO A 298 14.53 -7.87 19.76
N GLU A 299 13.57 -8.74 20.02
CA GLU A 299 12.17 -8.35 20.17
C GLU A 299 11.93 -7.64 21.51
N ILE A 300 12.59 -8.10 22.57
CA ILE A 300 12.58 -7.43 23.87
C ILE A 300 13.25 -6.06 23.76
N LYS A 301 14.38 -5.96 23.03
CA LYS A 301 15.04 -4.67 22.74
C LYS A 301 14.08 -3.69 22.06
N ARG A 302 13.42 -4.11 20.99
CA ARG A 302 12.46 -3.25 20.25
C ARG A 302 11.34 -2.73 21.14
N LYS A 303 10.74 -3.61 21.95
CA LYS A 303 9.68 -3.23 22.90
C LYS A 303 10.16 -2.24 23.95
N LYS A 304 11.34 -2.47 24.52
CA LYS A 304 11.95 -1.55 25.50
C LYS A 304 12.24 -0.19 24.86
N ILE A 305 12.90 -0.17 23.70
CA ILE A 305 13.20 1.06 22.96
C ILE A 305 11.93 1.85 22.65
N GLY A 306 10.89 1.19 22.12
CA GLY A 306 9.62 1.83 21.83
C GLY A 306 8.97 2.47 23.07
N LYS A 307 8.98 1.74 24.21
CA LYS A 307 8.49 2.26 25.50
C LYS A 307 9.29 3.47 25.98
N LEU A 308 10.61 3.43 25.85
CA LEU A 308 11.50 4.53 26.26
C LEU A 308 11.22 5.79 25.43
N PHE A 309 11.10 5.68 24.11
CA PHE A 309 10.73 6.82 23.26
C PHE A 309 9.42 7.46 23.70
N ILE A 310 8.39 6.66 23.98
CA ILE A 310 7.11 7.18 24.44
C ILE A 310 7.25 7.90 25.79
N ASN A 311 8.03 7.35 26.73
CA ASN A 311 8.30 7.97 28.01
C ASN A 311 9.01 9.34 27.84
N VAL A 312 10.00 9.41 26.95
CA VAL A 312 10.68 10.66 26.60
C VAL A 312 9.70 11.67 26.02
N PHE A 313 8.88 11.28 25.02
CA PHE A 313 7.89 12.19 24.43
C PHE A 313 6.86 12.65 25.46
N GLN A 314 6.41 11.79 26.36
CA GLN A 314 5.50 12.18 27.45
C GLN A 314 6.16 13.12 28.47
N LYS A 315 7.46 12.94 28.78
CA LYS A 315 8.26 13.85 29.63
C LYS A 315 8.27 15.27 29.04
N TYR A 316 8.49 15.39 27.73
CA TYR A 316 8.48 16.68 27.05
C TYR A 316 7.07 17.24 26.86
N ALA A 317 6.07 16.39 26.59
CA ALA A 317 4.67 16.81 26.46
C ALA A 317 4.16 17.51 27.73
N LYS A 318 4.53 17.01 28.91
CA LYS A 318 4.14 17.63 30.19
C LYS A 318 4.63 19.06 30.35
N LYS A 319 5.74 19.43 29.68
CA LYS A 319 6.33 20.78 29.74
C LYS A 319 5.68 21.73 28.72
N ILE A 320 4.88 21.22 27.79
CA ILE A 320 4.27 21.99 26.71
C ILE A 320 2.77 22.11 26.99
N LYS A 321 2.29 23.34 27.25
CA LYS A 321 0.87 23.60 27.48
C LYS A 321 0.03 23.13 26.29
N ASN A 322 -1.04 22.37 26.54
CA ASN A 322 -1.96 21.86 25.53
C ASN A 322 -1.34 20.86 24.52
N ALA A 323 -0.24 20.16 24.84
CA ALA A 323 0.27 19.08 24.02
C ALA A 323 -0.61 17.84 24.18
N LYS A 324 -1.45 17.57 23.17
CA LYS A 324 -2.41 16.44 23.17
C LYS A 324 -2.12 15.39 22.10
N TYR A 325 -1.33 15.74 21.10
CA TYR A 325 -1.09 14.87 19.95
C TYR A 325 0.38 14.52 19.78
N LEU A 326 0.63 13.29 19.31
CA LEU A 326 1.90 12.81 18.80
C LEU A 326 1.78 12.68 17.28
N GLY A 327 2.57 13.46 16.55
CA GLY A 327 2.70 13.35 15.10
C GLY A 327 3.52 12.14 14.72
N GLN A 328 2.95 11.24 13.93
CA GLN A 328 3.59 10.01 13.53
C GLN A 328 3.37 9.76 12.04
N GLY A 329 4.48 9.63 11.30
CA GLY A 329 4.47 9.18 9.92
C GLY A 329 4.44 7.66 9.87
N THR A 330 3.40 7.10 9.27
CA THR A 330 3.29 5.66 9.02
C THR A 330 3.23 5.41 7.53
N LEU A 331 4.18 4.64 7.02
CA LEU A 331 4.17 4.25 5.62
C LEU A 331 3.24 3.05 5.41
N TYR A 332 2.61 3.00 4.24
CA TYR A 332 1.80 1.85 3.86
C TYR A 332 2.58 0.51 3.94
N PRO A 333 3.85 0.40 3.54
CA PRO A 333 4.68 -0.78 3.80
C PRO A 333 4.66 -1.24 5.25
N ASP A 334 4.81 -0.32 6.19
CA ASP A 334 4.83 -0.61 7.62
C ASP A 334 3.52 -1.24 8.11
N VAL A 335 2.40 -0.81 7.52
CA VAL A 335 1.07 -1.36 7.84
C VAL A 335 0.92 -2.79 7.33
N ILE A 336 1.42 -3.10 6.12
CA ILE A 336 1.33 -4.44 5.53
C ILE A 336 2.27 -5.41 6.21
N GLU A 337 3.51 -5.00 6.46
CA GLU A 337 4.52 -5.85 7.10
C GLU A 337 4.17 -6.20 8.54
N SER A 338 3.32 -5.40 9.19
CA SER A 338 2.84 -5.67 10.55
C SER A 338 1.65 -6.63 10.60
N VAL A 339 1.02 -6.95 9.48
CA VAL A 339 -0.12 -7.88 9.39
C VAL A 339 0.32 -9.10 8.59
N SER A 340 0.54 -10.23 9.26
CA SER A 340 0.83 -11.49 8.56
C SER A 340 -0.36 -11.91 7.73
N VAL A 341 -0.17 -12.03 6.43
CA VAL A 341 -1.20 -12.48 5.46
C VAL A 341 -1.59 -13.95 5.69
N ASN A 342 -0.86 -14.73 6.51
CA ASN A 342 -1.02 -16.20 6.57
C ASN A 342 -0.85 -16.88 7.91
N GLY A 343 -0.86 -16.25 9.05
CA GLY A 343 -0.74 -17.03 10.30
C GLY A 343 0.47 -18.02 10.38
N GLN A 344 1.29 -18.11 9.36
CA GLN A 344 2.52 -18.87 9.29
C GLN A 344 3.72 -17.93 9.13
N ILE A 345 4.76 -18.28 9.82
CA ILE A 345 6.04 -17.63 10.01
C ILE A 345 6.77 -17.40 8.67
N SER A 346 6.40 -16.38 7.93
CA SER A 346 7.41 -15.55 7.28
C SER A 346 7.81 -14.52 8.33
N GLU A 347 9.07 -14.11 8.38
CA GLU A 347 9.62 -13.20 9.38
C GLU A 347 8.86 -11.85 9.36
N THR A 348 7.64 -11.89 9.89
CA THR A 348 6.80 -10.72 10.08
C THR A 348 7.45 -9.96 11.21
N ILE A 349 7.91 -8.76 10.99
CA ILE A 349 8.28 -7.83 12.05
C ILE A 349 7.00 -7.58 12.85
N LYS A 350 6.75 -8.43 13.86
CA LYS A 350 5.52 -8.44 14.67
C LYS A 350 5.27 -7.14 15.42
N SER A 351 6.28 -6.28 15.52
CA SER A 351 6.21 -4.99 16.21
C SER A 351 6.98 -3.92 15.45
N HIS A 352 6.41 -3.43 14.36
CA HIS A 352 6.91 -2.19 13.76
C HIS A 352 6.67 -1.05 14.77
N HIS A 353 7.69 -0.22 15.04
CA HIS A 353 7.58 0.89 16.01
C HIS A 353 6.43 1.86 15.67
N ASN A 354 6.02 1.94 14.41
CA ASN A 354 4.92 2.79 13.94
C ASN A 354 3.54 2.11 13.97
N VAL A 355 3.42 0.80 14.12
CA VAL A 355 2.14 0.09 14.00
C VAL A 355 1.80 -0.78 15.21
N GLY A 356 2.77 -1.44 15.84
CA GLY A 356 2.53 -2.35 16.97
C GLY A 356 3.36 -2.04 18.23
N GLY A 357 4.32 -1.14 18.12
CA GLY A 357 5.26 -0.82 19.21
C GLY A 357 4.77 0.21 20.23
N LEU A 358 3.62 0.86 19.98
CA LEU A 358 3.09 1.90 20.86
C LEU A 358 2.32 1.29 22.04
N PRO A 359 2.49 1.80 23.28
CA PRO A 359 1.74 1.36 24.43
C PRO A 359 0.23 1.57 24.28
N LYS A 360 -0.59 0.58 24.64
CA LYS A 360 -2.07 0.68 24.59
C LYS A 360 -2.65 1.83 25.42
N LYS A 361 -1.93 2.30 26.46
CA LYS A 361 -2.31 3.44 27.33
C LYS A 361 -1.36 4.62 27.11
N MET A 362 -1.43 5.25 25.96
CA MET A 362 -0.71 6.48 25.68
C MET A 362 -1.60 7.70 25.98
N LYS A 363 -1.07 8.73 26.67
CA LYS A 363 -1.81 9.97 26.97
C LYS A 363 -1.96 10.90 25.76
N LEU A 364 -1.07 10.76 24.76
CA LEU A 364 -1.12 11.55 23.53
C LEU A 364 -1.93 10.79 22.48
N LYS A 365 -2.81 11.49 21.75
CA LYS A 365 -3.51 10.98 20.57
C LYS A 365 -2.59 11.03 19.36
N LEU A 366 -2.74 10.10 18.43
CA LEU A 366 -1.99 10.14 17.16
C LEU A 366 -2.64 11.11 16.16
N VAL A 367 -1.79 11.78 15.39
CA VAL A 367 -2.14 12.61 14.24
C VAL A 367 -1.13 12.46 13.12
#